data_a11e16fbb20717dbe681106f5c3fc4f3
#
_entry.id   a11e16fbb20717dbe681106f5c3fc4f3
#
_cell.length_a   1.000
_cell.length_b   1.000
_cell.length_c   1.000
_cell.angle_alpha   90.00
_cell.angle_beta   90.00
_cell.angle_gamma   90.00
#
_symmetry.space_group_name_H-M   'P 1'
#
loop_
_entity.id
_entity.type
_entity.pdbx_description
1 polymer ?
#
loop_
_entity_poly.entity_id
_entity_poly.type
_entity_poly.pdbx_seq_one_letter_code
_entity_poly.pdbx_strand_id
1 'polypeptide(L)'
;MIDAACAELLSPGSLRVGINKGNILLVTGEAGNGDPEGIAPDMGRALAEHLGVEVYYQAFSSPGEVADAAERKEIDVGLIAEEPERAEVINFCDPYVEIEATYLVPAGSPLRTIDDVDAPGIRIAVSERAAYDLYLSRTLQHATLH
;
A
#
# COMPACT_ATOMS: atom_id res chain seq x y z
N MET A 1 21.93 -17.15 -2.65
CA MET A 1 20.59 -16.55 -2.74
C MET A 1 20.61 -15.08 -2.31
N ILE A 2 21.10 -14.75 -1.10
CA ILE A 2 21.23 -13.36 -0.63
C ILE A 2 22.13 -12.51 -1.57
N ASP A 3 23.30 -13.03 -1.95
CA ASP A 3 24.20 -12.31 -2.87
C ASP A 3 23.55 -11.96 -4.21
N ALA A 4 22.68 -12.82 -4.75
CA ALA A 4 21.93 -12.55 -5.97
C ALA A 4 20.91 -11.44 -5.76
N ALA A 5 20.17 -11.46 -4.65
CA ALA A 5 19.21 -10.40 -4.31
C ALA A 5 19.91 -9.05 -4.10
N CYS A 6 21.06 -9.06 -3.39
CA CYS A 6 21.84 -7.83 -3.19
C CYS A 6 22.39 -7.24 -4.51
N ALA A 7 22.65 -8.09 -5.52
CA ALA A 7 23.10 -7.63 -6.83
C ALA A 7 21.99 -6.95 -7.67
N GLU A 8 20.73 -7.17 -7.32
CA GLU A 8 19.58 -6.55 -7.98
C GLU A 8 19.17 -5.20 -7.36
N LEU A 9 19.74 -4.84 -6.20
CA LEU A 9 19.46 -3.56 -5.57
C LEU A 9 19.89 -2.39 -6.46
N LEU A 10 19.01 -1.40 -6.55
CA LEU A 10 19.23 -0.19 -7.34
C LEU A 10 20.39 0.66 -6.80
N SER A 11 20.69 0.52 -5.49
CA SER A 11 21.84 1.13 -4.83
C SER A 11 22.63 0.06 -4.08
N PRO A 12 23.87 -0.25 -4.46
CA PRO A 12 24.67 -1.24 -3.75
C PRO A 12 24.80 -0.94 -2.26
N GLY A 13 24.50 -1.95 -1.42
CA GLY A 13 24.59 -1.84 0.03
C GLY A 13 23.43 -1.13 0.73
N SER A 14 22.38 -0.72 -0.01
CA SER A 14 21.21 -0.07 0.57
C SER A 14 19.91 -0.57 -0.05
N LEU A 15 18.93 -0.93 0.78
CA LEU A 15 17.57 -1.29 0.39
C LEU A 15 16.69 -0.03 0.46
N ARG A 16 16.15 0.41 -0.66
CA ARG A 16 15.23 1.55 -0.70
C ARG A 16 13.80 1.04 -0.57
N VAL A 17 13.14 1.44 0.52
CA VAL A 17 11.82 0.97 0.93
C VAL A 17 10.79 2.08 0.77
N GLY A 18 9.82 1.88 -0.12
CA GLY A 18 8.69 2.78 -0.32
C GLY A 18 7.62 2.56 0.76
N ILE A 19 7.33 3.61 1.52
CA ILE A 19 6.41 3.60 2.65
C ILE A 19 5.19 4.48 2.35
N ASN A 20 4.00 3.89 2.37
CA ASN A 20 2.73 4.60 2.25
C ASN A 20 2.31 5.17 3.62
N LYS A 21 2.56 6.44 3.87
CA LYS A 21 2.14 7.14 5.12
C LYS A 21 0.62 7.31 5.25
N GLY A 22 -0.14 7.15 4.16
CA GLY A 22 -1.60 7.16 4.19
C GLY A 22 -2.23 5.93 4.87
N ASN A 23 -1.48 4.85 5.06
CA ASN A 23 -1.96 3.67 5.77
C ASN A 23 -1.65 3.75 7.27
N ILE A 24 -2.54 4.37 8.02
CA ILE A 24 -2.40 4.58 9.49
C ILE A 24 -2.41 3.30 10.32
N LEU A 25 -2.80 2.16 9.75
CA LEU A 25 -2.75 0.86 10.43
C LEU A 25 -1.33 0.28 10.41
N LEU A 26 -0.57 0.55 9.38
CA LEU A 26 0.77 -0.01 9.18
C LEU A 26 1.89 1.01 9.37
N VAL A 27 1.56 2.32 9.37
CA VAL A 27 2.48 3.43 9.62
C VAL A 27 1.86 4.31 10.71
N THR A 28 2.37 4.21 11.92
CA THR A 28 1.74 4.78 13.12
C THR A 28 2.40 6.06 13.60
N GLY A 29 3.56 6.42 13.07
CA GLY A 29 4.30 7.59 13.52
C GLY A 29 5.59 7.83 12.73
N GLU A 30 6.41 8.68 13.33
CA GLU A 30 7.72 9.07 12.82
C GLU A 30 8.68 9.20 14.01
N ALA A 31 9.83 8.55 13.92
CA ALA A 31 10.89 8.58 14.92
C ALA A 31 11.58 9.94 14.98
N GLY A 32 12.34 10.20 16.04
CA GLY A 32 13.06 11.46 16.23
C GLY A 32 14.11 11.78 15.16
N ASN A 33 14.55 10.79 14.37
CA ASN A 33 15.44 10.95 13.22
C ASN A 33 14.69 11.16 11.89
N GLY A 34 13.35 11.17 11.91
CA GLY A 34 12.51 11.35 10.74
C GLY A 34 12.12 10.05 10.02
N ASP A 35 12.59 8.90 10.46
CA ASP A 35 12.19 7.62 9.89
C ASP A 35 10.73 7.28 10.24
N PRO A 36 9.98 6.64 9.34
CA PRO A 36 8.64 6.19 9.64
C PRO A 36 8.66 5.06 10.68
N GLU A 37 7.63 5.02 11.54
CA GLU A 37 7.41 3.98 12.54
C GLU A 37 6.16 3.18 12.26
N GLY A 38 6.18 1.87 12.54
CA GLY A 38 5.06 0.97 12.38
C GLY A 38 5.44 -0.34 11.71
N ILE A 39 4.45 -1.19 11.46
CA ILE A 39 4.66 -2.54 10.91
C ILE A 39 5.33 -2.49 9.53
N ALA A 40 4.90 -1.60 8.64
CA ALA A 40 5.48 -1.53 7.31
C ALA A 40 6.97 -1.12 7.33
N PRO A 41 7.40 -0.05 8.03
CA PRO A 41 8.82 0.25 8.18
C PRO A 41 9.62 -0.87 8.85
N ASP A 42 9.06 -1.53 9.88
CA ASP A 42 9.73 -2.64 10.57
C ASP A 42 9.98 -3.82 9.64
N MET A 43 9.04 -4.14 8.75
CA MET A 43 9.23 -5.18 7.71
C MET A 43 10.36 -4.81 6.75
N GLY A 44 10.40 -3.55 6.30
CA GLY A 44 11.49 -3.05 5.45
C GLY A 44 12.86 -3.16 6.14
N ARG A 45 12.93 -2.79 7.43
CA ARG A 45 14.14 -2.90 8.22
C ARG A 45 14.58 -4.36 8.39
N ALA A 46 13.64 -5.25 8.75
CA ALA A 46 13.94 -6.68 8.91
C ALA A 46 14.45 -7.30 7.61
N LEU A 47 13.93 -6.89 6.45
CA LEU A 47 14.42 -7.33 5.16
C LEU A 47 15.84 -6.82 4.89
N ALA A 48 16.13 -5.55 5.17
CA ALA A 48 17.48 -4.99 5.02
C ALA A 48 18.51 -5.69 5.93
N GLU A 49 18.13 -5.95 7.18
CA GLU A 49 18.96 -6.71 8.13
C GLU A 49 19.23 -8.14 7.62
N HIS A 50 18.21 -8.81 7.08
CA HIS A 50 18.37 -10.15 6.51
C HIS A 50 19.30 -10.16 5.30
N LEU A 51 19.29 -9.11 4.49
CA LEU A 51 20.18 -8.94 3.34
C LEU A 51 21.58 -8.45 3.73
N GLY A 52 21.77 -7.98 4.96
CA GLY A 52 23.03 -7.40 5.43
C GLY A 52 23.36 -6.04 4.81
N VAL A 53 22.33 -5.24 4.49
CA VAL A 53 22.43 -3.91 3.88
C VAL A 53 21.75 -2.85 4.76
N GLU A 54 22.04 -1.57 4.49
CA GLU A 54 21.33 -0.46 5.15
C GLU A 54 19.92 -0.29 4.61
N VAL A 55 18.96 0.14 5.46
CA VAL A 55 17.61 0.53 5.03
C VAL A 55 17.56 2.02 4.75
N TYR A 56 16.91 2.39 3.64
CA TYR A 56 16.57 3.78 3.32
C TYR A 56 15.08 3.88 3.05
N TYR A 57 14.36 4.67 3.85
CA TYR A 57 12.92 4.87 3.69
C TYR A 57 12.62 6.04 2.75
N GLN A 58 11.77 5.79 1.78
CA GLN A 58 11.16 6.82 0.96
C GLN A 58 9.66 6.87 1.25
N ALA A 59 9.23 7.95 1.90
CA ALA A 59 7.85 8.13 2.33
C ALA A 59 7.01 8.79 1.23
N PHE A 60 5.80 8.25 1.04
CA PHE A 60 4.81 8.71 0.07
C PHE A 60 3.47 8.97 0.76
N SER A 61 2.66 9.84 0.20
CA SER A 61 1.35 10.21 0.75
C SER A 61 0.27 9.19 0.43
N SER A 62 0.45 8.41 -0.63
CA SER A 62 -0.54 7.45 -1.13
C SER A 62 0.09 6.15 -1.65
N PRO A 63 -0.67 5.05 -1.71
CA PRO A 63 -0.19 3.81 -2.29
C PRO A 63 0.02 3.90 -3.80
N GLY A 64 -0.69 4.79 -4.48
CA GLY A 64 -0.50 5.07 -5.90
C GLY A 64 0.89 5.65 -6.19
N GLU A 65 1.36 6.60 -5.35
CA GLU A 65 2.72 7.15 -5.47
C GLU A 65 3.81 6.11 -5.24
N VAL A 66 3.60 5.16 -4.30
CA VAL A 66 4.52 4.03 -4.10
C VAL A 66 4.58 3.14 -5.34
N ALA A 67 3.43 2.84 -5.95
CA ALA A 67 3.37 2.05 -7.18
C ALA A 67 4.11 2.74 -8.33
N ASP A 68 3.90 4.05 -8.51
CA ASP A 68 4.60 4.86 -9.51
C ASP A 68 6.12 4.87 -9.28
N ALA A 69 6.56 4.96 -8.02
CA ALA A 69 7.97 4.93 -7.67
C ALA A 69 8.62 3.56 -7.96
N ALA A 70 7.88 2.47 -7.73
CA ALA A 70 8.33 1.12 -8.07
C ALA A 70 8.48 0.95 -9.60
N GLU A 71 7.49 1.39 -10.38
CA GLU A 71 7.53 1.35 -11.85
C GLU A 71 8.72 2.17 -12.39
N ARG A 72 8.98 3.34 -11.82
CA ARG A 72 10.13 4.19 -12.20
C ARG A 72 11.48 3.70 -11.64
N LYS A 73 11.50 2.59 -10.90
CA LYS A 73 12.70 2.04 -10.24
C LYS A 73 13.36 3.04 -9.27
N GLU A 74 12.56 3.82 -8.57
CA GLU A 74 13.02 4.74 -7.54
C GLU A 74 13.17 4.06 -6.18
N ILE A 75 12.48 2.92 -5.98
CA ILE A 75 12.53 2.07 -4.79
C ILE A 75 12.81 0.62 -5.19
N ASP A 76 13.37 -0.16 -4.27
CA ASP A 76 13.63 -1.58 -4.45
C ASP A 76 12.43 -2.44 -4.02
N VAL A 77 11.75 -2.03 -2.95
CA VAL A 77 10.54 -2.68 -2.43
C VAL A 77 9.50 -1.64 -2.00
N GLY A 78 8.22 -1.96 -2.17
CA GLY A 78 7.10 -1.14 -1.72
C GLY A 78 6.15 -1.94 -0.82
N LEU A 79 5.69 -1.33 0.27
CA LEU A 79 4.74 -1.94 1.22
C LEU A 79 3.33 -1.42 0.90
N ILE A 80 2.68 -2.05 -0.08
CA ILE A 80 1.33 -1.69 -0.56
C ILE A 80 0.51 -2.95 -0.84
N ALA A 81 -0.81 -2.78 -0.92
CA ALA A 81 -1.70 -3.88 -1.28
C ALA A 81 -1.49 -4.34 -2.73
N GLU A 82 -1.56 -5.65 -2.93
CA GLU A 82 -1.63 -6.24 -4.27
C GLU A 82 -2.97 -5.87 -4.92
N GLU A 83 -2.90 -5.42 -6.16
CA GLU A 83 -4.03 -5.13 -7.03
C GLU A 83 -3.69 -5.53 -8.48
N PRO A 84 -4.65 -6.01 -9.27
CA PRO A 84 -4.39 -6.48 -10.64
C PRO A 84 -3.65 -5.47 -11.51
N GLU A 85 -4.04 -4.20 -11.49
CA GLU A 85 -3.34 -3.14 -12.25
C GLU A 85 -1.89 -2.97 -11.82
N ARG A 86 -1.61 -3.07 -10.53
CA ARG A 86 -0.23 -2.98 -10.01
C ARG A 86 0.58 -4.21 -10.38
N ALA A 87 -0.05 -5.39 -10.38
CA ALA A 87 0.61 -6.65 -10.73
C ALA A 87 1.05 -6.74 -12.19
N GLU A 88 0.57 -5.86 -13.07
CA GLU A 88 1.05 -5.74 -14.45
C GLU A 88 2.50 -5.22 -14.52
N VAL A 89 2.93 -4.43 -13.55
CA VAL A 89 4.23 -3.73 -13.54
C VAL A 89 5.07 -3.98 -12.29
N ILE A 90 4.49 -4.57 -11.24
CA ILE A 90 5.14 -4.87 -9.96
C ILE A 90 5.00 -6.37 -9.67
N ASN A 91 6.09 -7.01 -9.27
CA ASN A 91 6.04 -8.38 -8.76
C ASN A 91 5.68 -8.35 -7.27
N PHE A 92 4.62 -9.05 -6.89
CA PHE A 92 4.22 -9.23 -5.50
C PHE A 92 4.72 -10.56 -4.95
N CYS A 93 5.10 -10.58 -3.67
CA CYS A 93 5.32 -11.80 -2.90
C CYS A 93 4.06 -12.15 -2.08
N ASP A 94 4.09 -13.26 -1.36
CA ASP A 94 3.01 -13.61 -0.43
C ASP A 94 2.74 -12.48 0.56
N PRO A 95 1.46 -12.20 0.90
CA PRO A 95 1.12 -11.10 1.80
C PRO A 95 1.63 -11.38 3.22
N TYR A 96 2.22 -10.36 3.85
CA TYR A 96 2.62 -10.42 5.26
C TYR A 96 1.49 -10.00 6.20
N VAL A 97 0.43 -9.39 5.69
CA VAL A 97 -0.77 -9.00 6.43
C VAL A 97 -1.97 -8.93 5.47
N GLU A 98 -3.13 -9.32 5.98
CA GLU A 98 -4.41 -9.10 5.32
C GLU A 98 -5.20 -8.06 6.11
N ILE A 99 -5.78 -7.08 5.41
CA ILE A 99 -6.60 -6.02 6.00
C ILE A 99 -7.98 -6.12 5.40
N GLU A 100 -8.97 -6.42 6.24
CA GLU A 100 -10.37 -6.45 5.84
C GLU A 100 -10.88 -5.02 5.61
N ALA A 101 -11.54 -4.80 4.47
CA ALA A 101 -12.16 -3.53 4.13
C ALA A 101 -13.69 -3.62 4.22
N THR A 102 -14.32 -2.55 4.71
CA THR A 102 -15.77 -2.43 4.81
C THR A 102 -16.21 -0.98 4.60
N TYR A 103 -17.52 -0.78 4.51
CA TYR A 103 -18.08 0.56 4.36
C TYR A 103 -18.39 1.18 5.72
N LEU A 104 -18.03 2.45 5.87
CA LEU A 104 -18.48 3.28 6.98
C LEU A 104 -19.69 4.10 6.53
N VAL A 105 -20.79 4.00 7.26
CA VAL A 105 -22.01 4.75 6.99
C VAL A 105 -22.42 5.60 8.20
N PRO A 106 -23.10 6.75 8.00
CA PRO A 106 -23.62 7.57 9.10
C PRO A 106 -24.57 6.79 10.02
N ALA A 107 -24.60 7.17 11.29
CA ALA A 107 -25.57 6.63 12.23
C ALA A 107 -27.01 6.83 11.71
N GLY A 108 -27.82 5.77 11.75
CA GLY A 108 -29.19 5.79 11.24
C GLY A 108 -29.32 5.61 9.73
N SER A 109 -28.22 5.37 9.00
CA SER A 109 -28.25 5.02 7.58
C SER A 109 -29.23 3.85 7.32
N PRO A 110 -29.97 3.86 6.20
CA PRO A 110 -30.77 2.73 5.78
C PRO A 110 -29.93 1.55 5.26
N LEU A 111 -28.66 1.79 4.86
CA LEU A 111 -27.73 0.75 4.40
C LEU A 111 -27.31 -0.12 5.57
N ARG A 112 -27.58 -1.42 5.50
CA ARG A 112 -27.36 -2.37 6.61
C ARG A 112 -26.37 -3.47 6.25
N THR A 113 -26.22 -3.76 4.96
CA THR A 113 -25.36 -4.81 4.43
C THR A 113 -24.47 -4.25 3.33
N ILE A 114 -23.42 -4.98 2.98
CA ILE A 114 -22.54 -4.63 1.83
C ILE A 114 -23.36 -4.56 0.54
N ASP A 115 -24.33 -5.46 0.37
CA ASP A 115 -25.15 -5.54 -0.83
C ASP A 115 -26.07 -4.33 -1.03
N ASP A 116 -26.39 -3.59 0.04
CA ASP A 116 -27.20 -2.37 -0.04
C ASP A 116 -26.44 -1.19 -0.66
N VAL A 117 -25.11 -1.26 -0.73
CA VAL A 117 -24.26 -0.11 -1.06
C VAL A 117 -24.17 0.12 -2.56
N ASP A 118 -24.11 -0.94 -3.37
CA ASP A 118 -24.08 -0.77 -4.84
C ASP A 118 -25.48 -0.52 -5.41
N ALA A 119 -26.02 0.65 -5.16
CA ALA A 119 -27.35 1.05 -5.61
C ALA A 119 -27.35 2.45 -6.29
N PRO A 120 -28.29 2.72 -7.21
CA PRO A 120 -28.41 4.02 -7.84
C PRO A 120 -28.57 5.16 -6.82
N GLY A 121 -27.78 6.23 -7.00
CA GLY A 121 -27.80 7.41 -6.12
C GLY A 121 -26.93 7.29 -4.86
N ILE A 122 -26.32 6.14 -4.60
CA ILE A 122 -25.32 6.01 -3.55
C ILE A 122 -23.98 6.57 -4.05
N ARG A 123 -23.33 7.36 -3.19
CA ARG A 123 -22.01 7.92 -3.43
C ARG A 123 -21.05 7.38 -2.37
N ILE A 124 -19.92 6.85 -2.81
CA ILE A 124 -18.91 6.25 -1.96
C ILE A 124 -17.65 7.11 -2.04
N ALA A 125 -17.23 7.68 -0.91
CA ALA A 125 -15.97 8.41 -0.83
C ALA A 125 -14.81 7.42 -0.73
N VAL A 126 -13.80 7.60 -1.55
CA VAL A 126 -12.59 6.78 -1.58
C VAL A 126 -11.34 7.65 -1.65
N SER A 127 -10.21 7.10 -1.24
CA SER A 127 -8.92 7.72 -1.53
C SER A 127 -8.47 7.26 -2.90
N GLU A 128 -8.18 8.21 -3.77
CA GLU A 128 -7.77 7.97 -5.15
C GLU A 128 -6.61 6.96 -5.24
N ARG A 129 -6.74 5.98 -6.12
CA ARG A 129 -5.77 4.91 -6.37
C ARG A 129 -5.43 4.06 -5.14
N ALA A 130 -6.24 4.10 -4.07
CA ALA A 130 -6.17 3.10 -3.00
C ALA A 130 -6.69 1.74 -3.49
N ALA A 131 -6.35 0.65 -2.79
CA ALA A 131 -6.78 -0.70 -3.21
C ALA A 131 -8.30 -0.84 -3.31
N TYR A 132 -9.04 -0.26 -2.35
CA TYR A 132 -10.51 -0.26 -2.39
C TYR A 132 -11.08 0.63 -3.51
N ASP A 133 -10.43 1.74 -3.88
CA ASP A 133 -10.81 2.54 -5.05
C ASP A 133 -10.64 1.73 -6.33
N LEU A 134 -9.48 1.13 -6.55
CA LEU A 134 -9.21 0.28 -7.71
C LEU A 134 -10.18 -0.92 -7.77
N TYR A 135 -10.43 -1.56 -6.63
CA TYR A 135 -11.39 -2.66 -6.56
C TYR A 135 -12.81 -2.21 -6.89
N LEU A 136 -13.30 -1.15 -6.25
CA LEU A 136 -14.66 -0.65 -6.43
C LEU A 136 -14.88 -0.09 -7.84
N SER A 137 -13.89 0.55 -8.44
CA SER A 137 -13.94 1.02 -9.84
C SER A 137 -14.19 -0.10 -10.83
N ARG A 138 -13.73 -1.33 -10.52
CA ARG A 138 -13.93 -2.50 -11.38
C ARG A 138 -15.24 -3.25 -11.10
N THR A 139 -15.78 -3.15 -9.88
CA THR A 139 -16.85 -4.04 -9.41
C THR A 139 -18.21 -3.37 -9.25
N LEU A 140 -18.27 -2.09 -8.95
CA LEU A 140 -19.53 -1.35 -8.82
C LEU A 140 -20.25 -1.25 -10.15
N GLN A 141 -21.57 -1.40 -10.10
CA GLN A 141 -22.46 -1.33 -11.28
C GLN A 141 -23.41 -0.12 -11.21
N HIS A 142 -23.73 0.39 -10.04
CA HIS A 142 -24.78 1.37 -9.81
C HIS A 142 -24.35 2.57 -8.96
N ALA A 143 -23.58 2.36 -7.91
CA ALA A 143 -23.05 3.42 -7.06
C ALA A 143 -21.94 4.19 -7.77
N THR A 144 -21.66 5.42 -7.31
CA THR A 144 -20.60 6.27 -7.86
C THR A 144 -19.50 6.52 -6.84
N LEU A 145 -18.26 6.51 -7.29
CA LEU A 145 -17.09 6.87 -6.47
C LEU A 145 -16.86 8.39 -6.48
N HIS A 146 -16.37 8.89 -5.37
CA HIS A 146 -15.99 10.29 -5.14
C HIS A 146 -14.68 10.39 -4.38
#